data_0f65225faa89b30ee309758b23548754
#
_entry.id   0f65225faa89b30ee309758b23548754
#
_cell.length_a   1.000
_cell.length_b   1.000
_cell.length_c   1.000
_cell.angle_alpha   90.00
_cell.angle_beta   90.00
_cell.angle_gamma   90.00
#
_symmetry.space_group_name_H-M   'P 1'
#
loop_
_entity.id
_entity.type
_entity.pdbx_description
1 polymer ?
#
loop_
_entity_poly.entity_id
_entity_poly.type
_entity_poly.pdbx_seq_one_letter_code
_entity_poly.pdbx_strand_id
1 'polypeptide(L)'
;MIANATANRKIAHLVEFAGFSLTAISDFSKYFKALQANIENYIIAIAVKDTPGLCFTDALYADMQRIGVTVNLTKKHWYGYAAIIDGGKLLAEDAAYQKVISVKATTEDGVAVVATSKPLKVGNATAISFNGIGRSVSRRGINITVYDKTKKCVCDSVCFDTHVKSIDCHR
;
A
#
# COMPACT_ATOMS: atom_id res chain seq x y z
N MET A 1 7.52 14.81 31.51
CA MET A 1 7.97 15.62 30.34
C MET A 1 8.06 14.84 29.01
N ILE A 2 8.26 13.52 29.00
CA ILE A 2 8.39 12.71 27.77
C ILE A 2 7.05 12.50 27.04
N ALA A 3 5.93 12.39 27.78
CA ALA A 3 4.59 12.18 27.20
C ALA A 3 4.11 13.37 26.32
N ASN A 4 4.46 14.62 26.70
CA ASN A 4 4.06 15.80 25.95
C ASN A 4 4.80 15.96 24.60
N ALA A 5 6.06 15.49 24.50
CA ALA A 5 6.82 15.56 23.25
C ALA A 5 6.28 14.59 22.18
N THR A 6 5.82 13.42 22.60
CA THR A 6 5.23 12.41 21.71
C THR A 6 3.83 12.82 21.22
N ALA A 7 3.02 13.40 22.10
CA ALA A 7 1.71 13.95 21.74
C ALA A 7 1.83 15.14 20.78
N ASN A 8 2.76 16.06 21.02
CA ASN A 8 3.01 17.21 20.13
C ASN A 8 3.56 16.80 18.76
N ARG A 9 4.39 15.75 18.67
CA ARG A 9 4.85 15.21 17.36
C ARG A 9 3.69 14.56 16.59
N LYS A 10 2.79 13.86 17.27
CA LYS A 10 1.61 13.24 16.64
C LYS A 10 0.64 14.30 16.12
N ILE A 11 0.41 15.39 16.88
CA ILE A 11 -0.42 16.53 16.48
C ILE A 11 0.22 17.30 15.32
N ALA A 12 1.53 17.56 15.35
CA ALA A 12 2.23 18.23 14.25
C ALA A 12 2.16 17.40 12.95
N HIS A 13 2.27 16.08 13.03
CA HIS A 13 2.14 15.19 11.86
C HIS A 13 0.71 15.15 11.31
N LEU A 14 -0.32 15.22 12.16
CA LEU A 14 -1.72 15.33 11.76
C LEU A 14 -2.03 16.65 11.06
N VAL A 15 -1.38 17.74 11.47
CA VAL A 15 -1.58 19.08 10.88
C VAL A 15 -0.90 19.19 9.51
N GLU A 16 0.24 18.53 9.29
CA GLU A 16 0.97 18.56 8.01
C GLU A 16 0.16 17.96 6.85
N PHE A 17 -0.73 16.99 7.12
CA PHE A 17 -1.55 16.31 6.13
C PHE A 17 -3.05 16.58 6.26
N ALA A 18 -3.48 17.42 7.21
CA ALA A 18 -4.86 17.84 7.35
C ALA A 18 -5.28 18.69 6.15
N GLY A 19 -6.07 18.10 5.25
CA GLY A 19 -6.61 18.76 4.05
C GLY A 19 -5.95 18.35 2.72
N PHE A 20 -4.90 17.52 2.73
CA PHE A 20 -4.36 16.97 1.47
C PHE A 20 -5.13 15.71 1.07
N SER A 21 -5.64 15.69 -0.16
CA SER A 21 -6.16 14.46 -0.77
C SER A 21 -4.99 13.53 -1.11
N LEU A 22 -5.13 12.23 -0.81
CA LEU A 22 -4.15 11.22 -1.24
C LEU A 22 -3.85 11.31 -2.73
N THR A 23 -4.86 11.62 -3.55
CA THR A 23 -4.76 11.75 -5.00
C THR A 23 -3.84 12.88 -5.46
N ALA A 24 -3.50 13.84 -4.59
CA ALA A 24 -2.56 14.93 -4.90
C ALA A 24 -1.09 14.57 -4.59
N ILE A 25 -0.82 13.42 -3.94
CA ILE A 25 0.52 13.04 -3.50
C ILE A 25 1.13 12.06 -4.49
N SER A 26 2.22 12.46 -5.16
CA SER A 26 2.99 11.63 -6.08
C SER A 26 4.32 11.09 -5.49
N ASP A 27 4.77 11.60 -4.37
CA ASP A 27 5.98 11.13 -3.68
C ASP A 27 5.66 9.91 -2.80
N PHE A 28 6.45 8.84 -2.93
CA PHE A 28 6.25 7.58 -2.22
C PHE A 28 6.25 7.76 -0.69
N SER A 29 7.29 8.38 -0.15
CA SER A 29 7.42 8.59 1.31
C SER A 29 6.31 9.47 1.87
N LYS A 30 5.97 10.55 1.17
CA LYS A 30 4.85 11.43 1.57
C LYS A 30 3.52 10.69 1.53
N TYR A 31 3.32 9.82 0.54
CA TYR A 31 2.10 9.02 0.42
C TYR A 31 1.91 8.08 1.62
N PHE A 32 2.95 7.33 1.99
CA PHE A 32 2.87 6.43 3.15
C PHE A 32 2.74 7.17 4.49
N LYS A 33 3.35 8.36 4.62
CA LYS A 33 3.13 9.23 5.79
C LYS A 33 1.69 9.72 5.87
N ALA A 34 1.09 10.10 4.75
CA ALA A 34 -0.31 10.52 4.69
C ALA A 34 -1.27 9.37 5.00
N LEU A 35 -0.99 8.15 4.52
CA LEU A 35 -1.73 6.95 4.90
C LEU A 35 -1.65 6.70 6.40
N GLN A 36 -0.45 6.76 6.99
CA GLN A 36 -0.25 6.56 8.42
C GLN A 36 -1.01 7.59 9.27
N ALA A 37 -1.07 8.84 8.83
CA ALA A 37 -1.74 9.91 9.56
C ALA A 37 -3.25 9.70 9.76
N ASN A 38 -3.88 8.93 8.87
CA ASN A 38 -5.32 8.64 8.89
C ASN A 38 -5.61 7.12 8.84
N ILE A 39 -4.66 6.32 9.30
CA ILE A 39 -4.64 4.87 9.08
C ILE A 39 -5.91 4.17 9.61
N GLU A 40 -6.47 4.64 10.73
CA GLU A 40 -7.67 4.10 11.35
C GLU A 40 -8.91 4.17 10.44
N ASN A 41 -8.93 5.10 9.49
CA ASN A 41 -10.03 5.32 8.55
C ASN A 41 -9.88 4.52 7.25
N TYR A 42 -8.76 3.82 7.06
CA TYR A 42 -8.46 3.19 5.78
C TYR A 42 -8.38 1.67 5.86
N ILE A 43 -8.89 1.03 4.79
CA ILE A 43 -8.49 -0.31 4.38
C ILE A 43 -7.57 -0.15 3.18
N ILE A 44 -6.37 -0.73 3.26
CA ILE A 44 -5.33 -0.59 2.25
C ILE A 44 -5.03 -1.97 1.67
N ALA A 45 -5.08 -2.09 0.35
CA ALA A 45 -4.68 -3.28 -0.37
C ALA A 45 -3.50 -2.97 -1.29
N ILE A 46 -2.49 -3.82 -1.24
CA ILE A 46 -1.24 -3.68 -2.01
C ILE A 46 -1.04 -4.93 -2.87
N ALA A 47 -0.59 -4.75 -4.11
CA ALA A 47 -0.15 -5.84 -4.96
C ALA A 47 0.98 -5.39 -5.90
N VAL A 48 2.00 -6.23 -6.08
CA VAL A 48 3.10 -5.95 -7.00
C VAL A 48 2.81 -6.52 -8.39
N LYS A 49 3.07 -5.73 -9.42
CA LYS A 49 3.12 -6.18 -10.82
C LYS A 49 4.55 -6.22 -11.31
N ASP A 50 4.92 -7.24 -12.07
CA ASP A 50 6.25 -7.47 -12.61
C ASP A 50 7.25 -7.84 -11.50
N THR A 51 7.78 -6.88 -10.80
CA THR A 51 8.74 -7.00 -9.72
C THR A 51 8.60 -5.80 -8.78
N PRO A 52 8.95 -5.92 -7.48
CA PRO A 52 9.09 -4.75 -6.61
C PRO A 52 10.08 -3.71 -7.15
N GLY A 53 11.02 -4.17 -8.00
CA GLY A 53 11.92 -3.32 -8.72
C GLY A 53 13.35 -3.29 -8.20
N LEU A 54 14.26 -2.80 -9.07
CA LEU A 54 15.68 -2.71 -8.77
C LEU A 54 16.00 -1.58 -7.78
N CYS A 55 15.11 -0.59 -7.70
CA CYS A 55 15.29 0.61 -6.89
C CYS A 55 14.50 0.57 -5.57
N PHE A 56 13.87 -0.56 -5.23
CA PHE A 56 13.25 -0.73 -3.92
C PHE A 56 14.33 -0.86 -2.84
N THR A 57 14.30 0.02 -1.86
CA THR A 57 15.33 0.15 -0.81
C THR A 57 14.75 -0.11 0.58
N ASP A 58 15.63 -0.27 1.58
CA ASP A 58 15.21 -0.39 2.98
C ASP A 58 14.48 0.88 3.48
N ALA A 59 14.77 2.05 2.90
CA ALA A 59 14.05 3.29 3.21
C ALA A 59 12.58 3.21 2.73
N LEU A 60 12.33 2.70 1.52
CA LEU A 60 10.97 2.48 1.02
C LEU A 60 10.23 1.41 1.83
N TYR A 61 10.95 0.36 2.26
CA TYR A 61 10.38 -0.62 3.17
C TYR A 61 9.98 0.01 4.51
N ALA A 62 10.85 0.85 5.10
CA ALA A 62 10.53 1.56 6.34
C ALA A 62 9.28 2.44 6.20
N ASP A 63 9.04 3.04 5.03
CA ASP A 63 7.80 3.76 4.76
C ASP A 63 6.58 2.83 4.71
N MET A 64 6.69 1.66 4.07
CA MET A 64 5.61 0.66 4.04
C MET A 64 5.33 0.07 5.43
N GLN A 65 6.34 -0.09 6.28
CA GLN A 65 6.15 -0.53 7.68
C GLN A 65 5.27 0.41 8.50
N ARG A 66 5.19 1.69 8.15
CA ARG A 66 4.32 2.68 8.83
C ARG A 66 2.85 2.30 8.81
N ILE A 67 2.42 1.53 7.82
CA ILE A 67 1.03 1.10 7.67
C ILE A 67 0.81 -0.37 8.06
N GLY A 68 1.84 -1.05 8.57
CA GLY A 68 1.73 -2.43 9.08
C GLY A 68 2.31 -3.52 8.19
N VAL A 69 2.94 -3.20 7.05
CA VAL A 69 3.63 -4.17 6.20
C VAL A 69 4.82 -4.79 6.94
N THR A 70 5.01 -6.10 6.83
CA THR A 70 6.08 -6.84 7.51
C THR A 70 7.12 -7.45 6.57
N VAL A 71 6.77 -7.72 5.32
CA VAL A 71 7.69 -8.30 4.34
C VAL A 71 8.58 -7.23 3.72
N ASN A 72 9.90 -7.37 3.91
CA ASN A 72 10.88 -6.53 3.21
C ASN A 72 11.05 -7.00 1.76
N LEU A 73 10.76 -6.10 0.81
CA LEU A 73 10.88 -6.36 -0.63
C LEU A 73 12.25 -5.97 -1.21
N THR A 74 13.18 -5.46 -0.41
CA THR A 74 14.54 -5.12 -0.85
C THR A 74 15.24 -6.36 -1.43
N LYS A 75 15.82 -6.21 -2.61
CA LYS A 75 16.48 -7.30 -3.37
C LYS A 75 15.58 -8.48 -3.77
N LYS A 76 14.25 -8.36 -3.65
CA LYS A 76 13.29 -9.40 -4.04
C LYS A 76 12.84 -9.22 -5.49
N HIS A 77 13.76 -9.45 -6.43
CA HIS A 77 13.42 -9.41 -7.86
C HIS A 77 12.46 -10.55 -8.24
N TRP A 78 11.47 -10.24 -9.07
CA TRP A 78 10.44 -11.18 -9.57
C TRP A 78 9.62 -11.88 -8.49
N TYR A 79 9.55 -11.31 -7.30
CA TYR A 79 8.62 -11.76 -6.28
C TYR A 79 7.21 -11.24 -6.58
N GLY A 80 6.22 -12.14 -6.49
CA GLY A 80 4.86 -11.72 -6.22
C GLY A 80 4.75 -11.25 -4.78
N TYR A 81 3.97 -10.22 -4.55
CA TYR A 81 3.69 -9.72 -3.21
C TYR A 81 2.29 -9.11 -3.17
N ALA A 82 1.54 -9.43 -2.12
CA ALA A 82 0.26 -8.80 -1.85
C ALA A 82 0.04 -8.67 -0.33
N ALA A 83 -0.65 -7.61 0.09
CA ALA A 83 -1.01 -7.35 1.48
C ALA A 83 -2.36 -6.67 1.60
N ILE A 84 -3.04 -6.90 2.72
CA ILE A 84 -4.30 -6.25 3.11
C ILE A 84 -4.14 -5.76 4.55
N ILE A 85 -4.38 -4.46 4.77
CA ILE A 85 -4.25 -3.77 6.05
C ILE A 85 -5.57 -3.08 6.35
N ASP A 86 -6.11 -3.21 7.56
CA ASP A 86 -7.29 -2.51 8.05
C ASP A 86 -6.95 -1.74 9.32
N GLY A 87 -7.09 -0.42 9.29
CA GLY A 87 -6.83 0.44 10.44
C GLY A 87 -5.41 0.32 11.00
N GLY A 88 -4.41 -0.01 10.15
CA GLY A 88 -3.03 -0.27 10.55
C GLY A 88 -2.77 -1.71 11.05
N LYS A 89 -3.80 -2.56 11.11
CA LYS A 89 -3.67 -3.99 11.42
C LYS A 89 -3.48 -4.79 10.14
N LEU A 90 -2.40 -5.53 10.04
CA LEU A 90 -2.16 -6.46 8.95
C LEU A 90 -3.14 -7.65 9.04
N LEU A 91 -4.00 -7.81 8.03
CA LEU A 91 -4.97 -8.91 7.96
C LEU A 91 -4.43 -10.10 7.16
N ALA A 92 -3.72 -9.82 6.07
CA ALA A 92 -3.12 -10.84 5.23
C ALA A 92 -1.91 -10.27 4.48
N GLU A 93 -0.85 -11.05 4.37
CA GLU A 93 0.37 -10.69 3.63
C GLU A 93 1.04 -11.96 3.14
N ASP A 94 1.52 -11.98 1.89
CA ASP A 94 2.31 -13.08 1.35
C ASP A 94 3.25 -12.59 0.25
N ALA A 95 4.39 -13.29 0.10
CA ALA A 95 5.39 -13.01 -0.92
C ALA A 95 6.10 -14.30 -1.35
N ALA A 96 6.25 -14.51 -2.66
CA ALA A 96 7.02 -15.65 -3.15
C ALA A 96 7.66 -15.36 -4.50
N TYR A 97 8.82 -16.00 -4.72
CA TYR A 97 9.57 -15.88 -5.96
C TYR A 97 8.84 -16.55 -7.13
N GLN A 98 8.58 -15.79 -8.19
CA GLN A 98 7.93 -16.25 -9.42
C GLN A 98 6.63 -17.06 -9.20
N LYS A 99 5.84 -16.68 -8.20
CA LYS A 99 4.52 -17.29 -7.94
C LYS A 99 3.43 -16.25 -7.95
N VAL A 100 2.23 -16.68 -8.35
CA VAL A 100 1.02 -15.87 -8.14
C VAL A 100 0.74 -15.83 -6.64
N ILE A 101 0.62 -14.63 -6.10
CA ILE A 101 0.21 -14.39 -4.73
C ILE A 101 -1.22 -13.85 -4.76
N SER A 102 -2.10 -14.44 -3.99
CA SER A 102 -3.46 -13.93 -3.81
C SER A 102 -3.85 -14.01 -2.35
N VAL A 103 -4.02 -12.86 -1.73
CA VAL A 103 -4.47 -12.73 -0.35
C VAL A 103 -5.91 -12.24 -0.31
N LYS A 104 -6.66 -12.71 0.70
CA LYS A 104 -8.07 -12.37 0.90
C LYS A 104 -8.31 -12.10 2.38
N ALA A 105 -9.12 -11.11 2.66
CA ALA A 105 -9.60 -10.83 4.00
C ALA A 105 -11.01 -10.23 3.96
N THR A 106 -11.73 -10.39 5.06
CA THR A 106 -12.95 -9.62 5.33
C THR A 106 -12.69 -8.82 6.59
N THR A 107 -12.89 -7.52 6.54
CA THR A 107 -12.70 -6.61 7.67
C THR A 107 -13.83 -6.79 8.70
N GLU A 108 -13.65 -6.24 9.91
CA GLU A 108 -14.67 -6.25 10.95
C GLU A 108 -15.96 -5.54 10.49
N ASP A 109 -15.84 -4.52 9.61
CA ASP A 109 -16.96 -3.81 9.00
C ASP A 109 -17.60 -4.57 7.82
N GLY A 110 -17.18 -5.81 7.55
CA GLY A 110 -17.74 -6.67 6.52
C GLY A 110 -17.27 -6.36 5.09
N VAL A 111 -16.22 -5.57 4.90
CA VAL A 111 -15.67 -5.29 3.57
C VAL A 111 -14.80 -6.46 3.12
N ALA A 112 -15.19 -7.15 2.05
CA ALA A 112 -14.42 -8.22 1.44
C ALA A 112 -13.33 -7.64 0.53
N VAL A 113 -12.06 -7.99 0.76
CA VAL A 113 -10.91 -7.49 0.03
C VAL A 113 -10.12 -8.64 -0.58
N VAL A 114 -9.73 -8.49 -1.83
CA VAL A 114 -8.83 -9.42 -2.52
C VAL A 114 -7.70 -8.62 -3.16
N ALA A 115 -6.46 -9.04 -2.94
CA ALA A 115 -5.28 -8.49 -3.62
C ALA A 115 -4.49 -9.62 -4.28
N THR A 116 -4.28 -9.53 -5.58
CA THR A 116 -3.57 -10.53 -6.38
C THR A 116 -2.40 -9.91 -7.11
N SER A 117 -1.23 -10.50 -6.95
CA SER A 117 0.02 -10.17 -7.63
C SER A 117 0.43 -11.31 -8.57
N LYS A 118 0.71 -10.97 -9.82
CA LYS A 118 1.27 -11.88 -10.82
C LYS A 118 2.58 -11.29 -11.34
N PRO A 119 3.74 -11.82 -10.89
CA PRO A 119 5.05 -11.39 -11.39
C PRO A 119 5.19 -11.60 -12.90
N LEU A 120 6.24 -11.01 -13.49
CA LEU A 120 6.48 -10.98 -14.95
C LEU A 120 6.28 -12.34 -15.62
N LYS A 121 6.89 -13.41 -15.06
CA LYS A 121 6.88 -14.75 -15.69
C LYS A 121 5.60 -15.57 -15.46
N VAL A 122 4.68 -15.07 -14.62
CA VAL A 122 3.45 -15.81 -14.26
C VAL A 122 2.18 -14.99 -14.46
N GLY A 123 2.18 -14.13 -15.48
CA GLY A 123 0.99 -13.41 -15.93
C GLY A 123 1.10 -11.89 -15.92
N ASN A 124 2.12 -11.30 -15.27
CA ASN A 124 2.43 -9.87 -15.30
C ASN A 124 1.20 -8.96 -15.10
N ALA A 125 0.50 -9.15 -14.00
CA ALA A 125 -0.72 -8.39 -13.69
C ALA A 125 -0.91 -8.18 -12.20
N THR A 126 -1.73 -7.21 -11.83
CA THR A 126 -2.30 -7.08 -10.49
C THR A 126 -3.82 -6.98 -10.58
N ALA A 127 -4.49 -7.47 -9.55
CA ALA A 127 -5.91 -7.25 -9.35
C ALA A 127 -6.16 -6.96 -7.88
N ILE A 128 -6.82 -5.83 -7.60
CA ILE A 128 -7.27 -5.46 -6.26
C ILE A 128 -8.77 -5.19 -6.36
N SER A 129 -9.54 -5.77 -5.46
CA SER A 129 -10.99 -5.56 -5.40
C SER A 129 -11.48 -5.38 -3.98
N PHE A 130 -12.52 -4.56 -3.83
CA PHE A 130 -13.29 -4.34 -2.62
C PHE A 130 -14.75 -4.72 -2.92
N ASN A 131 -15.32 -5.64 -2.14
CA ASN A 131 -16.67 -6.18 -2.35
C ASN A 131 -16.91 -6.67 -3.80
N GLY A 132 -15.89 -7.30 -4.40
CA GLY A 132 -15.94 -7.82 -5.76
C GLY A 132 -15.74 -6.79 -6.87
N ILE A 133 -15.61 -5.49 -6.55
CA ILE A 133 -15.40 -4.44 -7.54
C ILE A 133 -13.90 -4.18 -7.69
N GLY A 134 -13.35 -4.45 -8.89
CA GLY A 134 -11.94 -4.23 -9.22
C GLY A 134 -11.56 -2.75 -9.29
N ARG A 135 -10.41 -2.39 -8.71
CA ARG A 135 -9.92 -1.01 -8.59
C ARG A 135 -8.40 -0.84 -8.75
N SER A 136 -7.70 -1.84 -9.24
CA SER A 136 -6.24 -1.77 -9.42
C SER A 136 -5.86 -0.94 -10.65
N VAL A 137 -4.84 -0.09 -10.52
CA VAL A 137 -4.19 0.63 -11.65
C VAL A 137 -3.49 -0.37 -12.58
N SER A 138 -2.92 -1.46 -12.03
CA SER A 138 -2.22 -2.54 -12.73
C SER A 138 -1.05 -2.06 -13.61
N ARG A 139 -0.21 -1.20 -13.07
CA ARG A 139 1.07 -0.75 -13.65
C ARG A 139 2.24 -1.46 -12.99
N ARG A 140 3.41 -1.46 -13.62
CA ARG A 140 4.65 -2.03 -13.06
C ARG A 140 5.00 -1.35 -11.74
N GLY A 141 5.38 -2.15 -10.73
CA GLY A 141 5.78 -1.69 -9.42
C GLY A 141 4.74 -1.99 -8.33
N ILE A 142 4.67 -1.12 -7.33
CA ILE A 142 3.81 -1.24 -6.15
C ILE A 142 2.45 -0.59 -6.44
N ASN A 143 1.43 -1.41 -6.62
CA ASN A 143 0.05 -0.95 -6.80
C ASN A 143 -0.67 -0.94 -5.46
N ILE A 144 -1.32 0.18 -5.13
CA ILE A 144 -2.01 0.42 -3.87
C ILE A 144 -3.43 0.89 -4.16
N THR A 145 -4.41 0.34 -3.48
CA THR A 145 -5.79 0.83 -3.50
C THR A 145 -6.24 1.07 -2.08
N VAL A 146 -6.80 2.24 -1.82
CA VAL A 146 -7.22 2.71 -0.51
C VAL A 146 -8.74 2.86 -0.48
N TYR A 147 -9.37 2.19 0.46
CA TYR A 147 -10.79 2.31 0.75
C TYR A 147 -10.98 3.14 2.01
N ASP A 148 -11.77 4.19 1.92
CA ASP A 148 -12.15 5.06 3.03
C ASP A 148 -13.39 4.46 3.74
N LYS A 149 -13.21 4.01 4.99
CA LYS A 149 -14.27 3.38 5.79
C LYS A 149 -15.40 4.35 6.13
N THR A 150 -15.08 5.64 6.29
CA THR A 150 -16.06 6.68 6.61
C THR A 150 -16.95 6.98 5.39
N LYS A 151 -16.34 7.12 4.22
CA LYS A 151 -17.04 7.39 2.96
C LYS A 151 -17.61 6.12 2.31
N LYS A 152 -17.19 4.93 2.78
CA LYS A 152 -17.55 3.61 2.26
C LYS A 152 -17.28 3.46 0.75
N CYS A 153 -16.15 4.00 0.30
CA CYS A 153 -15.74 3.91 -1.11
C CYS A 153 -14.22 3.90 -1.25
N VAL A 154 -13.74 3.44 -2.41
CA VAL A 154 -12.34 3.62 -2.81
C VAL A 154 -12.06 5.10 -3.00
N CYS A 155 -11.10 5.64 -2.27
CA CYS A 155 -10.72 7.04 -2.32
C CYS A 155 -9.44 7.29 -3.15
N ASP A 156 -8.59 6.29 -3.34
CA ASP A 156 -7.43 6.38 -4.25
C ASP A 156 -7.02 5.00 -4.77
N SER A 157 -6.48 4.99 -6.00
CA SER A 157 -5.77 3.85 -6.58
C SER A 157 -4.54 4.38 -7.29
N VAL A 158 -3.36 3.95 -6.85
CA VAL A 158 -2.07 4.47 -7.28
C VAL A 158 -1.07 3.34 -7.52
N CYS A 159 -0.14 3.57 -8.43
CA CYS A 159 1.03 2.72 -8.61
C CYS A 159 2.30 3.56 -8.52
N PHE A 160 3.26 3.06 -7.78
CA PHE A 160 4.62 3.59 -7.74
C PHE A 160 5.56 2.63 -8.49
N ASP A 161 6.16 3.12 -9.59
CA ASP A 161 7.15 2.36 -10.36
C ASP A 161 8.50 2.38 -9.63
N THR A 162 8.70 1.42 -8.75
CA THR A 162 9.93 1.24 -7.98
C THR A 162 11.05 0.55 -8.76
N HIS A 163 10.87 0.35 -10.07
CA HIS A 163 11.89 -0.23 -10.95
C HIS A 163 12.91 0.82 -11.43
N VAL A 164 12.53 2.09 -11.44
CA VAL A 164 13.35 3.23 -11.87
C VAL A 164 13.83 4.06 -10.69
N LYS A 165 14.98 4.75 -10.83
CA LYS A 165 15.57 5.55 -9.75
C LYS A 165 14.67 6.72 -9.32
N SER A 166 14.07 7.39 -10.29
CA SER A 166 13.02 8.38 -10.03
C SER A 166 11.69 7.63 -10.00
N ILE A 167 11.16 7.39 -8.82
CA ILE A 167 9.91 6.63 -8.66
C ILE A 167 8.76 7.41 -9.29
N ASP A 168 8.23 6.87 -10.40
CA ASP A 168 7.09 7.44 -11.08
C ASP A 168 5.78 7.00 -10.39
N CYS A 169 4.85 7.96 -10.28
CA CYS A 169 3.53 7.75 -9.71
C CYS A 169 2.47 7.75 -10.82
N HIS A 170 1.65 6.70 -10.86
CA HIS A 170 0.56 6.54 -11.82
C HIS A 170 -0.77 6.35 -11.09
N ARG A 171 -1.85 6.89 -11.66
CA ARG A 171 -3.23 6.70 -11.20
C ARG A 171 -4.13 6.20 -12.30
#